data_70aea8d67b2ba47e9942e61e70f53e87
#
_entry.id   70aea8d67b2ba47e9942e61e70f53e87
#
_cell.length_a   1.000
_cell.length_b   1.000
_cell.length_c   1.000
_cell.angle_alpha   90.00
_cell.angle_beta   90.00
_cell.angle_gamma   90.00
#
_symmetry.space_group_name_H-M   'P 1'
#
loop_
_entity.id
_entity.type
_entity.pdbx_description
1 polymer ?
#
loop_
_entity_poly.entity_id
_entity_poly.type
_entity_poly.pdbx_seq_one_letter_code
_entity_poly.pdbx_strand_id
1 'polypeptide(L)'
;HYLKVNRVSVFFKEYTAAVETLLAALWDKHFQNSGLCLIATGGFGRGELYPYSDLDLAVVSSETVSDDLQEKIAAFVQDLWDMKLAPSVKSGSVDELCESVRDDITGDTAFLEARFLFGNRQTADELTEKMNAQRNVAAFIEAKLVEMEHRHAKSQGSGTVLEPNIKSCPGGLRDIHTLLWIAKAQGLAANLPALVQQGILTRTEAGMLSHGYRRLAHIRIHLHLNAKRAEDRLLFDLQPQVAESMGYQGLNLRRQSEELLRVFYRAI
;
A
#
# COMPACT_ATOMS: atom_id res chain seq x y z
N HIS A 1 -18.69 -1.27 -10.23
CA HIS A 1 -18.55 0.09 -10.80
C HIS A 1 -17.21 0.26 -11.53
N TYR A 2 -16.08 -0.10 -10.89
CA TYR A 2 -14.72 0.02 -11.45
C TYR A 2 -14.58 -0.62 -12.85
N LEU A 3 -15.07 -1.83 -13.03
CA LEU A 3 -15.00 -2.53 -14.33
C LEU A 3 -15.67 -1.77 -15.49
N LYS A 4 -16.55 -0.80 -15.17
CA LYS A 4 -17.19 0.07 -16.17
C LYS A 4 -16.41 1.37 -16.42
N VAL A 5 -15.72 1.89 -15.41
CA VAL A 5 -15.02 3.20 -15.49
C VAL A 5 -13.56 3.07 -15.89
N ASN A 6 -12.94 1.92 -15.55
CA ASN A 6 -11.56 1.56 -15.91
C ASN A 6 -10.50 2.63 -15.54
N ARG A 7 -10.68 3.33 -14.40
CA ARG A 7 -9.78 4.38 -13.91
C ARG A 7 -9.24 4.02 -12.54
N VAL A 8 -7.97 3.68 -12.46
CA VAL A 8 -7.27 3.27 -11.22
C VAL A 8 -7.43 4.30 -10.09
N SER A 9 -7.24 5.58 -10.38
CA SER A 9 -7.36 6.65 -9.38
C SER A 9 -8.79 6.81 -8.82
N VAL A 10 -9.80 6.61 -9.66
CA VAL A 10 -11.21 6.63 -9.23
C VAL A 10 -11.49 5.43 -8.34
N PHE A 11 -11.01 4.25 -8.73
CA PHE A 11 -11.14 3.05 -7.91
C PHE A 11 -10.55 3.23 -6.52
N PHE A 12 -9.29 3.65 -6.42
CA PHE A 12 -8.65 3.86 -5.12
C PHE A 12 -9.41 4.87 -4.26
N LYS A 13 -9.80 5.99 -4.86
CA LYS A 13 -10.55 7.03 -4.14
C LYS A 13 -11.89 6.49 -3.58
N GLU A 14 -12.68 5.83 -4.41
CA GLU A 14 -14.02 5.33 -4.02
C GLU A 14 -13.91 4.15 -3.04
N TYR A 15 -13.00 3.21 -3.29
CA TYR A 15 -12.83 2.03 -2.44
C TYR A 15 -12.25 2.41 -1.07
N THR A 16 -11.24 3.26 -1.02
CA THR A 16 -10.67 3.80 0.22
C THR A 16 -11.73 4.56 1.02
N ALA A 17 -12.50 5.44 0.38
CA ALA A 17 -13.56 6.20 1.06
C ALA A 17 -14.68 5.29 1.62
N ALA A 18 -15.04 4.22 0.92
CA ALA A 18 -16.02 3.25 1.41
C ALA A 18 -15.51 2.52 2.68
N VAL A 19 -14.23 2.11 2.68
CA VAL A 19 -13.60 1.50 3.86
C VAL A 19 -13.49 2.49 5.02
N GLU A 20 -13.11 3.74 4.74
CA GLU A 20 -13.05 4.79 5.77
C GLU A 20 -14.42 5.08 6.40
N THR A 21 -15.49 5.07 5.61
CA THR A 21 -16.86 5.23 6.13
C THR A 21 -17.22 4.08 7.10
N LEU A 22 -16.84 2.87 6.76
CA LEU A 22 -17.04 1.71 7.64
C LEU A 22 -16.22 1.82 8.93
N LEU A 23 -14.93 2.21 8.80
CA LEU A 23 -14.06 2.44 9.94
C LEU A 23 -14.57 3.55 10.87
N ALA A 24 -15.16 4.61 10.32
CA ALA A 24 -15.76 5.69 11.12
C ALA A 24 -16.88 5.16 12.03
N ALA A 25 -17.77 4.33 11.50
CA ALA A 25 -18.85 3.73 12.27
C ALA A 25 -18.34 2.80 13.39
N LEU A 26 -17.29 2.01 13.11
CA LEU A 26 -16.66 1.15 14.11
C LEU A 26 -15.87 1.96 15.14
N TRP A 27 -15.21 3.03 14.71
CA TRP A 27 -14.53 3.95 15.62
C TRP A 27 -15.49 4.56 16.63
N ASP A 28 -16.61 5.08 16.16
CA ASP A 28 -17.65 5.65 17.02
C ASP A 28 -18.25 4.62 17.99
N LYS A 29 -18.36 3.36 17.55
CA LYS A 29 -18.85 2.26 18.42
C LYS A 29 -17.90 1.94 19.58
N HIS A 30 -16.59 1.93 19.34
CA HIS A 30 -15.61 1.40 20.30
C HIS A 30 -14.83 2.49 21.06
N PHE A 31 -14.62 3.68 20.46
CA PHE A 31 -13.59 4.62 20.92
C PHE A 31 -14.08 6.05 21.14
N GLN A 32 -15.40 6.27 21.28
CA GLN A 32 -15.88 7.62 21.60
C GLN A 32 -15.20 8.16 22.86
N ASN A 33 -14.62 9.36 22.76
CA ASN A 33 -13.92 10.06 23.85
C ASN A 33 -12.78 9.27 24.52
N SER A 34 -12.15 8.34 23.82
CA SER A 34 -11.08 7.49 24.38
C SER A 34 -9.72 8.17 24.46
N GLY A 35 -9.53 9.35 23.83
CA GLY A 35 -8.22 9.98 23.70
C GLY A 35 -7.29 9.31 22.67
N LEU A 36 -7.69 8.18 22.10
CA LEU A 36 -6.95 7.47 21.07
C LEU A 36 -7.03 8.15 19.70
N CYS A 37 -6.13 7.78 18.80
CA CYS A 37 -6.29 8.08 17.38
C CYS A 37 -6.11 6.82 16.52
N LEU A 38 -6.76 6.81 15.35
CA LEU A 38 -6.62 5.79 14.32
C LEU A 38 -5.83 6.37 13.15
N ILE A 39 -4.83 5.63 12.73
CA ILE A 39 -3.94 5.98 11.63
C ILE A 39 -3.96 4.85 10.61
N ALA A 40 -4.12 5.18 9.33
CA ALA A 40 -3.86 4.28 8.22
C ALA A 40 -2.36 4.28 7.93
N THR A 41 -1.76 3.10 7.70
CA THR A 41 -0.35 2.95 7.36
C THR A 41 -0.17 2.20 6.04
N GLY A 42 1.05 2.04 5.56
CA GLY A 42 1.34 1.27 4.36
C GLY A 42 0.52 1.68 3.13
N GLY A 43 -0.03 0.70 2.41
CA GLY A 43 -0.85 0.93 1.21
C GLY A 43 -2.13 1.70 1.49
N PHE A 44 -2.77 1.47 2.63
CA PHE A 44 -3.96 2.19 3.04
C PHE A 44 -3.63 3.64 3.43
N GLY A 45 -2.47 3.88 4.06
CA GLY A 45 -1.96 5.22 4.33
C GLY A 45 -1.80 6.07 3.07
N ARG A 46 -1.31 5.49 1.97
CA ARG A 46 -1.23 6.15 0.65
C ARG A 46 -2.58 6.36 -0.04
N GLY A 47 -3.68 5.79 0.49
CA GLY A 47 -4.97 5.76 -0.19
C GLY A 47 -5.02 4.79 -1.37
N GLU A 48 -4.18 3.77 -1.38
CA GLU A 48 -4.02 2.78 -2.45
C GLU A 48 -4.45 1.39 -1.97
N LEU A 49 -5.69 1.28 -1.52
CA LEU A 49 -6.25 0.01 -1.07
C LEU A 49 -6.68 -0.83 -2.28
N TYR A 50 -6.05 -2.01 -2.45
CA TYR A 50 -6.44 -2.98 -3.47
C TYR A 50 -7.53 -3.92 -2.94
N PRO A 51 -8.33 -4.56 -3.82
CA PRO A 51 -9.25 -5.61 -3.38
C PRO A 51 -8.49 -6.71 -2.62
N TYR A 52 -9.05 -7.18 -1.52
CA TYR A 52 -8.46 -8.24 -0.68
C TYR A 52 -7.07 -7.91 -0.09
N SER A 53 -6.59 -6.67 -0.18
CA SER A 53 -5.37 -6.26 0.53
C SER A 53 -5.59 -6.19 2.02
N ASP A 54 -4.52 -6.41 2.77
CA ASP A 54 -4.49 -6.16 4.20
C ASP A 54 -4.84 -4.69 4.49
N LEU A 55 -5.51 -4.47 5.59
CA LEU A 55 -5.88 -3.16 6.11
C LEU A 55 -4.92 -2.78 7.23
N ASP A 56 -3.84 -2.11 6.83
CA ASP A 56 -2.78 -1.69 7.75
C ASP A 56 -3.24 -0.48 8.57
N LEU A 57 -3.36 -0.65 9.90
CA LEU A 57 -3.86 0.34 10.84
C LEU A 57 -2.93 0.47 12.04
N ALA A 58 -2.93 1.64 12.68
CA ALA A 58 -2.37 1.85 14.00
C ALA A 58 -3.38 2.54 14.90
N VAL A 59 -3.63 1.98 16.09
CA VAL A 59 -4.39 2.60 17.18
C VAL A 59 -3.39 3.16 18.18
N VAL A 60 -3.36 4.48 18.31
CA VAL A 60 -2.30 5.20 19.02
C VAL A 60 -2.86 5.96 20.21
N SER A 61 -2.18 5.86 21.34
CA SER A 61 -2.44 6.61 22.57
C SER A 61 -1.29 7.59 22.85
N SER A 62 -1.57 8.69 23.55
CA SER A 62 -0.54 9.56 24.15
C SER A 62 0.14 8.92 25.36
N GLU A 63 -0.55 7.98 26.03
CA GLU A 63 -0.08 7.29 27.23
C GLU A 63 -0.13 5.78 27.03
N THR A 64 0.46 5.02 27.95
CA THR A 64 0.38 3.55 27.93
C THR A 64 -1.08 3.10 27.91
N VAL A 65 -1.40 2.17 27.01
CA VAL A 65 -2.77 1.67 26.80
C VAL A 65 -3.18 0.82 28.01
N SER A 66 -4.30 1.20 28.66
CA SER A 66 -4.87 0.46 29.78
C SER A 66 -5.49 -0.87 29.32
N ASP A 67 -5.71 -1.81 30.26
CA ASP A 67 -6.33 -3.10 29.95
C ASP A 67 -7.73 -2.94 29.35
N ASP A 68 -8.56 -1.99 29.85
CA ASP A 68 -9.88 -1.67 29.27
C ASP A 68 -9.78 -1.20 27.81
N LEU A 69 -8.79 -0.38 27.49
CA LEU A 69 -8.55 0.07 26.10
C LEU A 69 -8.03 -1.07 25.22
N GLN A 70 -7.21 -1.98 25.75
CA GLN A 70 -6.75 -3.18 25.03
C GLN A 70 -7.93 -4.09 24.68
N GLU A 71 -8.87 -4.31 25.59
CA GLU A 71 -10.10 -5.08 25.32
C GLU A 71 -10.96 -4.43 24.21
N LYS A 72 -11.10 -3.10 24.22
CA LYS A 72 -11.82 -2.36 23.18
C LYS A 72 -11.11 -2.46 21.82
N ILE A 73 -9.78 -2.39 21.80
CA ILE A 73 -8.99 -2.59 20.58
C ILE A 73 -9.19 -4.01 20.04
N ALA A 74 -9.16 -5.02 20.92
CA ALA A 74 -9.40 -6.40 20.52
C ALA A 74 -10.80 -6.58 19.92
N ALA A 75 -11.84 -5.99 20.54
CA ALA A 75 -13.21 -6.03 20.03
C ALA A 75 -13.35 -5.30 18.67
N PHE A 76 -12.68 -4.17 18.49
CA PHE A 76 -12.62 -3.45 17.20
C PHE A 76 -11.97 -4.31 16.12
N VAL A 77 -10.86 -4.97 16.42
CA VAL A 77 -10.17 -5.88 15.48
C VAL A 77 -11.07 -7.07 15.13
N GLN A 78 -11.80 -7.64 16.11
CA GLN A 78 -12.74 -8.71 15.87
C GLN A 78 -13.87 -8.28 14.91
N ASP A 79 -14.46 -7.11 15.10
CA ASP A 79 -15.48 -6.58 14.19
C ASP A 79 -14.94 -6.43 12.75
N LEU A 80 -13.68 -6.03 12.58
CA LEU A 80 -13.06 -5.95 11.25
C LEU A 80 -12.95 -7.34 10.58
N TRP A 81 -12.55 -8.37 11.35
CA TRP A 81 -12.50 -9.75 10.86
C TRP A 81 -13.89 -10.28 10.48
N ASP A 82 -14.92 -9.99 11.30
CA ASP A 82 -16.30 -10.40 11.06
C ASP A 82 -16.85 -9.78 9.77
N MET A 83 -16.39 -8.57 9.42
CA MET A 83 -16.69 -7.91 8.15
C MET A 83 -15.86 -8.42 6.98
N LYS A 84 -15.06 -9.48 7.17
CA LYS A 84 -14.16 -10.07 6.15
C LYS A 84 -13.12 -9.11 5.62
N LEU A 85 -12.73 -8.12 6.40
CA LEU A 85 -11.53 -7.35 6.19
C LEU A 85 -10.34 -8.13 6.77
N ALA A 86 -9.15 -7.93 6.23
CA ALA A 86 -7.93 -8.52 6.74
C ALA A 86 -7.12 -7.45 7.51
N PRO A 87 -7.48 -7.14 8.78
CA PRO A 87 -6.80 -6.08 9.52
C PRO A 87 -5.42 -6.52 9.96
N SER A 88 -4.44 -5.62 9.77
CA SER A 88 -3.11 -5.66 10.37
C SER A 88 -3.02 -4.44 11.29
N VAL A 89 -3.25 -4.63 12.59
CA VAL A 89 -3.38 -3.54 13.55
C VAL A 89 -2.20 -3.53 14.51
N LYS A 90 -1.44 -2.43 14.52
CA LYS A 90 -0.49 -2.12 15.61
C LYS A 90 -1.21 -1.25 16.64
N SER A 91 -0.92 -1.43 17.92
CA SER A 91 -1.48 -0.58 18.99
C SER A 91 -0.44 -0.30 20.06
N GLY A 92 -0.52 0.87 20.64
CA GLY A 92 0.40 1.28 21.73
C GLY A 92 0.44 2.79 21.91
N SER A 93 1.25 3.23 22.87
CA SER A 93 1.59 4.63 23.03
C SER A 93 2.50 5.10 21.90
N VAL A 94 2.61 6.42 21.75
CA VAL A 94 3.55 7.04 20.80
C VAL A 94 4.97 6.50 21.00
N ASP A 95 5.44 6.39 22.25
CA ASP A 95 6.81 5.94 22.55
C ASP A 95 6.99 4.44 22.24
N GLU A 96 6.03 3.59 22.59
CA GLU A 96 6.07 2.15 22.30
C GLU A 96 6.10 1.88 20.78
N LEU A 97 5.30 2.61 20.01
CA LEU A 97 5.28 2.46 18.55
C LEU A 97 6.59 2.97 17.93
N CYS A 98 7.14 4.08 18.40
CA CYS A 98 8.45 4.58 17.97
C CYS A 98 9.56 3.57 18.25
N GLU A 99 9.57 2.96 19.44
CA GLU A 99 10.56 1.94 19.80
C GLU A 99 10.40 0.68 18.95
N SER A 100 9.16 0.24 18.69
CA SER A 100 8.85 -0.99 17.92
C SER A 100 9.39 -0.98 16.51
N VAL A 101 9.64 0.19 15.93
CA VAL A 101 10.12 0.34 14.54
C VAL A 101 11.56 0.83 14.42
N ARG A 102 12.25 1.05 15.54
CA ARG A 102 13.62 1.58 15.55
C ARG A 102 14.57 0.76 14.68
N ASP A 103 14.47 -0.57 14.75
CA ASP A 103 15.29 -1.52 14.00
C ASP A 103 14.46 -2.31 12.96
N ASP A 104 13.18 -1.94 12.77
CA ASP A 104 12.28 -2.54 11.78
C ASP A 104 12.06 -1.61 10.59
N ILE A 105 12.87 -1.78 9.54
CA ILE A 105 12.74 -1.00 8.30
C ILE A 105 11.37 -1.14 7.63
N THR A 106 10.71 -2.29 7.81
CA THR A 106 9.38 -2.54 7.23
C THR A 106 8.32 -1.74 7.98
N GLY A 107 8.39 -1.77 9.33
CA GLY A 107 7.54 -0.97 10.19
C GLY A 107 7.76 0.53 9.99
N ASP A 108 9.01 1.00 9.97
CA ASP A 108 9.33 2.41 9.70
C ASP A 108 8.80 2.86 8.33
N THR A 109 8.90 2.01 7.30
CA THR A 109 8.31 2.29 5.97
C THR A 109 6.79 2.39 6.02
N ALA A 110 6.12 1.54 6.81
CA ALA A 110 4.67 1.60 6.97
C ALA A 110 4.23 2.91 7.63
N PHE A 111 4.91 3.33 8.68
CA PHE A 111 4.64 4.61 9.34
C PHE A 111 5.10 5.84 8.54
N LEU A 112 6.09 5.71 7.67
CA LEU A 112 6.41 6.77 6.71
C LEU A 112 5.19 7.12 5.84
N GLU A 113 4.31 6.16 5.56
CA GLU A 113 3.05 6.33 4.83
C GLU A 113 1.85 6.68 5.73
N ALA A 114 2.08 6.96 7.02
CA ALA A 114 1.02 7.23 7.99
C ALA A 114 0.10 8.37 7.55
N ARG A 115 -1.21 8.14 7.72
CA ARG A 115 -2.26 9.11 7.45
C ARG A 115 -3.32 9.04 8.55
N PHE A 116 -3.57 10.18 9.20
CA PHE A 116 -4.61 10.30 10.22
C PHE A 116 -5.99 10.00 9.65
N LEU A 117 -6.78 9.23 10.40
CA LEU A 117 -8.17 8.92 10.09
C LEU A 117 -9.12 9.55 11.10
N PHE A 118 -9.06 9.14 12.37
CA PHE A 118 -10.03 9.53 13.40
C PHE A 118 -9.36 9.75 14.76
N GLY A 119 -10.08 10.43 15.67
CA GLY A 119 -9.70 10.56 17.07
C GLY A 119 -8.81 11.76 17.36
N ASN A 120 -7.86 11.62 18.28
CA ASN A 120 -7.01 12.71 18.75
C ASN A 120 -5.92 13.06 17.71
N ARG A 121 -6.10 14.17 17.01
CA ARG A 121 -5.17 14.65 15.98
C ARG A 121 -3.79 14.99 16.55
N GLN A 122 -3.73 15.54 17.76
CA GLN A 122 -2.46 15.92 18.39
C GLN A 122 -1.57 14.69 18.63
N THR A 123 -2.14 13.57 19.07
CA THR A 123 -1.41 12.29 19.24
C THR A 123 -0.85 11.78 17.91
N ALA A 124 -1.62 11.92 16.81
CA ALA A 124 -1.15 11.53 15.48
C ALA A 124 0.00 12.42 14.99
N ASP A 125 -0.08 13.72 15.21
CA ASP A 125 0.97 14.68 14.84
C ASP A 125 2.23 14.42 15.67
N GLU A 126 2.12 14.18 16.98
CA GLU A 126 3.23 13.80 17.86
C GLU A 126 3.95 12.52 17.39
N LEU A 127 3.18 11.47 17.06
CA LEU A 127 3.75 10.24 16.52
C LEU A 127 4.55 10.52 15.23
N THR A 128 3.97 11.29 14.31
CA THR A 128 4.60 11.62 13.04
C THR A 128 5.91 12.39 13.24
N GLU A 129 5.91 13.38 14.14
CA GLU A 129 7.10 14.17 14.48
C GLU A 129 8.19 13.30 15.09
N LYS A 130 7.88 12.47 16.10
CA LYS A 130 8.84 11.58 16.76
C LYS A 130 9.41 10.54 15.78
N MET A 131 8.57 9.90 14.96
CA MET A 131 9.00 8.95 13.92
C MET A 131 9.98 9.60 12.92
N ASN A 132 9.68 10.83 12.47
CA ASN A 132 10.56 11.55 11.56
C ASN A 132 11.87 11.99 12.22
N ALA A 133 11.83 12.42 13.48
CA ALA A 133 13.00 12.86 14.23
C ALA A 133 13.99 11.71 14.53
N GLN A 134 13.49 10.51 14.80
CA GLN A 134 14.36 9.36 15.11
C GLN A 134 14.91 8.66 13.84
N ARG A 135 14.32 8.90 12.66
CA ARG A 135 14.71 8.20 11.43
C ARG A 135 16.12 8.59 10.99
N ASN A 136 17.00 7.60 10.93
CA ASN A 136 18.29 7.76 10.25
C ASN A 136 18.07 7.63 8.73
N VAL A 137 17.96 8.77 8.05
CA VAL A 137 17.65 8.84 6.61
C VAL A 137 18.68 8.09 5.76
N ALA A 138 19.97 8.19 6.08
CA ALA A 138 21.01 7.50 5.33
C ALA A 138 20.90 5.97 5.45
N ALA A 139 20.73 5.47 6.68
CA ALA A 139 20.53 4.05 6.94
C ALA A 139 19.22 3.53 6.32
N PHE A 140 18.15 4.35 6.35
CA PHE A 140 16.88 4.01 5.69
C PHE A 140 17.07 3.83 4.18
N ILE A 141 17.74 4.75 3.50
CA ILE A 141 18.00 4.67 2.06
C ILE A 141 18.82 3.43 1.72
N GLU A 142 19.93 3.19 2.44
CA GLU A 142 20.77 2.02 2.26
C GLU A 142 19.96 0.72 2.41
N ALA A 143 19.19 0.59 3.49
CA ALA A 143 18.35 -0.57 3.73
C ALA A 143 17.29 -0.78 2.62
N LYS A 144 16.70 0.29 2.09
CA LYS A 144 15.74 0.20 0.97
C LYS A 144 16.40 -0.22 -0.34
N LEU A 145 17.62 0.21 -0.61
CA LEU A 145 18.37 -0.22 -1.78
C LEU A 145 18.77 -1.70 -1.67
N VAL A 146 19.27 -2.14 -0.52
CA VAL A 146 19.58 -3.55 -0.26
C VAL A 146 18.33 -4.44 -0.37
N GLU A 147 17.17 -4.00 0.21
CA GLU A 147 15.89 -4.70 0.06
C GLU A 147 15.50 -4.83 -1.43
N MET A 148 15.69 -3.78 -2.21
CA MET A 148 15.39 -3.77 -3.64
C MET A 148 16.30 -4.75 -4.40
N GLU A 149 17.61 -4.74 -4.15
CA GLU A 149 18.58 -5.65 -4.76
C GLU A 149 18.25 -7.11 -4.46
N HIS A 150 17.99 -7.45 -3.19
CA HIS A 150 17.59 -8.80 -2.78
C HIS A 150 16.31 -9.26 -3.46
N ARG A 151 15.32 -8.37 -3.61
CA ARG A 151 14.06 -8.64 -4.30
C ARG A 151 14.28 -8.90 -5.79
N HIS A 152 15.12 -8.10 -6.44
CA HIS A 152 15.46 -8.27 -7.85
C HIS A 152 16.23 -9.58 -8.08
N ALA A 153 17.20 -9.90 -7.23
CA ALA A 153 17.95 -11.15 -7.32
C ALA A 153 17.05 -12.40 -7.22
N LYS A 154 16.08 -12.38 -6.28
CA LYS A 154 15.09 -13.46 -6.16
C LYS A 154 14.21 -13.61 -7.40
N SER A 155 13.89 -12.50 -8.07
CA SER A 155 13.08 -12.52 -9.30
C SER A 155 13.84 -13.08 -10.50
N GLN A 156 15.15 -12.82 -10.60
CA GLN A 156 16.00 -13.31 -11.70
C GLN A 156 16.29 -14.81 -11.62
N GLY A 157 16.27 -15.40 -10.41
CA GLY A 157 16.50 -16.85 -10.19
C GLY A 157 15.34 -17.76 -10.59
N SER A 158 14.14 -17.24 -10.75
CA SER A 158 13.00 -17.98 -11.30
C SER A 158 12.95 -17.75 -12.81
N GLY A 159 13.64 -18.60 -13.58
CA GLY A 159 13.81 -18.50 -15.04
C GLY A 159 12.55 -18.52 -15.89
N THR A 160 11.43 -18.07 -15.38
CA THR A 160 10.14 -17.99 -16.07
C THR A 160 9.47 -16.66 -15.86
N VAL A 161 9.77 -15.87 -16.75
CA VAL A 161 9.11 -14.63 -17.15
C VAL A 161 7.61 -14.80 -17.47
N LEU A 162 7.06 -16.01 -17.40
CA LEU A 162 5.68 -16.32 -17.81
C LEU A 162 4.63 -16.09 -16.70
N GLU A 163 5.05 -16.06 -15.43
CA GLU A 163 4.20 -15.74 -14.27
C GLU A 163 4.84 -14.61 -13.43
N PRO A 164 4.96 -13.39 -13.98
CA PRO A 164 5.64 -12.33 -13.29
C PRO A 164 4.88 -11.85 -12.04
N ASN A 165 5.63 -11.39 -11.02
CA ASN A 165 5.05 -10.73 -9.87
C ASN A 165 4.93 -9.23 -10.14
N ILE A 166 3.70 -8.72 -10.24
CA ILE A 166 3.37 -7.34 -10.61
C ILE A 166 3.93 -6.32 -9.61
N LYS A 167 3.98 -6.71 -8.33
CA LYS A 167 4.43 -5.84 -7.24
C LYS A 167 5.94 -5.85 -7.09
N SER A 168 6.55 -7.04 -7.13
CA SER A 168 7.90 -7.27 -6.62
C SER A 168 8.97 -7.52 -7.68
N CYS A 169 8.61 -7.68 -8.97
CA CYS A 169 9.61 -7.83 -10.04
C CYS A 169 10.37 -6.52 -10.28
N PRO A 170 11.55 -6.58 -10.92
CA PRO A 170 12.23 -5.38 -11.39
C PRO A 170 11.32 -4.53 -12.28
N GLY A 171 11.25 -3.22 -12.00
CA GLY A 171 10.33 -2.30 -12.65
C GLY A 171 8.88 -2.38 -12.15
N GLY A 172 8.56 -3.26 -11.20
CA GLY A 172 7.22 -3.43 -10.63
C GLY A 172 6.80 -2.30 -9.69
N LEU A 173 5.58 -2.41 -9.15
CA LEU A 173 5.00 -1.37 -8.28
C LEU A 173 5.88 -1.03 -7.06
N ARG A 174 6.60 -2.02 -6.51
CA ARG A 174 7.45 -1.81 -5.34
C ARG A 174 8.65 -0.91 -5.63
N ASP A 175 9.17 -0.91 -6.85
CA ASP A 175 10.29 -0.04 -7.22
C ASP A 175 9.85 1.44 -7.27
N ILE A 176 8.65 1.68 -7.80
CA ILE A 176 8.06 3.03 -7.81
C ILE A 176 7.79 3.50 -6.37
N HIS A 177 7.26 2.61 -5.50
CA HIS A 177 7.08 2.93 -4.08
C HIS A 177 8.43 3.19 -3.39
N THR A 178 9.47 2.41 -3.68
CA THR A 178 10.82 2.61 -3.10
C THR A 178 11.36 3.99 -3.45
N LEU A 179 11.22 4.44 -4.71
CA LEU A 179 11.57 5.80 -5.11
C LEU A 179 10.83 6.87 -4.28
N LEU A 180 9.52 6.72 -4.12
CA LEU A 180 8.70 7.66 -3.37
C LEU A 180 9.01 7.64 -1.86
N TRP A 181 9.31 6.48 -1.28
CA TRP A 181 9.74 6.37 0.12
C TRP A 181 11.08 7.04 0.38
N ILE A 182 12.06 6.83 -0.51
CA ILE A 182 13.36 7.50 -0.42
C ILE A 182 13.19 9.02 -0.49
N ALA A 183 12.37 9.51 -1.41
CA ALA A 183 12.06 10.94 -1.51
C ALA A 183 11.40 11.46 -0.23
N LYS A 184 10.40 10.75 0.30
CA LYS A 184 9.67 11.14 1.52
C LYS A 184 10.56 11.12 2.76
N ALA A 185 11.44 10.13 2.91
CA ALA A 185 12.40 10.05 4.01
C ALA A 185 13.38 11.23 4.01
N GLN A 186 13.70 11.78 2.85
CA GLN A 186 14.51 12.98 2.68
C GLN A 186 13.74 14.30 2.88
N GLY A 187 12.47 14.25 3.28
CA GLY A 187 11.63 15.43 3.43
C GLY A 187 11.14 16.04 2.12
N LEU A 188 11.30 15.33 1.00
CA LEU A 188 10.83 15.78 -0.30
C LEU A 188 9.33 15.46 -0.47
N ALA A 189 8.64 16.23 -1.31
CA ALA A 189 7.25 15.93 -1.64
C ALA A 189 7.19 14.65 -2.51
N ALA A 190 6.67 13.56 -1.92
CA ALA A 190 6.72 12.21 -2.49
C ALA A 190 5.57 11.93 -3.47
N ASN A 191 5.49 12.73 -4.53
CA ASN A 191 4.65 12.47 -5.69
C ASN A 191 5.37 12.88 -6.98
N LEU A 192 5.09 12.18 -8.07
CA LEU A 192 5.82 12.38 -9.33
C LEU A 192 5.79 13.84 -9.84
N PRO A 193 4.66 14.58 -9.83
CA PRO A 193 4.65 15.98 -10.23
C PRO A 193 5.55 16.86 -9.36
N ALA A 194 5.56 16.67 -8.05
CA ALA A 194 6.40 17.45 -7.15
C ALA A 194 7.89 17.14 -7.34
N LEU A 195 8.27 15.88 -7.58
CA LEU A 195 9.64 15.49 -7.91
C LEU A 195 10.12 16.13 -9.21
N VAL A 196 9.24 16.37 -10.19
CA VAL A 196 9.58 17.16 -11.39
C VAL A 196 9.80 18.62 -11.04
N GLN A 197 8.96 19.23 -10.21
CA GLN A 197 9.15 20.62 -9.77
C GLN A 197 10.43 20.83 -8.97
N GLN A 198 10.86 19.82 -8.21
CA GLN A 198 12.10 19.80 -7.44
C GLN A 198 13.34 19.46 -8.28
N GLY A 199 13.18 19.17 -9.58
CA GLY A 199 14.27 18.84 -10.48
C GLY A 199 14.89 17.44 -10.29
N ILE A 200 14.22 16.58 -9.51
CA ILE A 200 14.64 15.18 -9.26
C ILE A 200 14.33 14.30 -10.48
N LEU A 201 13.19 14.54 -11.11
CA LEU A 201 12.74 13.83 -12.31
C LEU A 201 12.52 14.82 -13.46
N THR A 202 12.77 14.38 -14.67
CA THR A 202 12.26 15.07 -15.86
C THR A 202 10.77 14.79 -16.05
N ARG A 203 10.08 15.64 -16.82
CA ARG A 203 8.67 15.42 -17.18
C ARG A 203 8.47 14.10 -17.93
N THR A 204 9.44 13.71 -18.73
CA THR A 204 9.41 12.44 -19.49
C THR A 204 9.47 11.24 -18.56
N GLU A 205 10.43 11.22 -17.63
CA GLU A 205 10.57 10.13 -16.63
C GLU A 205 9.32 10.02 -15.75
N ALA A 206 8.82 11.13 -15.22
CA ALA A 206 7.60 11.13 -14.43
C ALA A 206 6.38 10.64 -15.22
N GLY A 207 6.32 10.97 -16.52
CA GLY A 207 5.30 10.48 -17.44
C GLY A 207 5.38 8.97 -17.64
N MET A 208 6.58 8.42 -17.84
CA MET A 208 6.82 6.99 -17.98
C MET A 208 6.46 6.23 -16.70
N LEU A 209 6.95 6.68 -15.54
CA LEU A 209 6.62 6.10 -14.23
C LEU A 209 5.12 6.11 -13.95
N SER A 210 4.45 7.24 -14.20
CA SER A 210 3.00 7.36 -14.01
C SER A 210 2.21 6.42 -14.93
N HIS A 211 2.67 6.24 -16.16
CA HIS A 211 2.03 5.34 -17.11
C HIS A 211 2.22 3.87 -16.72
N GLY A 212 3.45 3.47 -16.38
CA GLY A 212 3.78 2.14 -15.87
C GLY A 212 2.99 1.82 -14.61
N TYR A 213 3.02 2.71 -13.61
CA TYR A 213 2.26 2.58 -12.37
C TYR A 213 0.77 2.31 -12.63
N ARG A 214 0.11 3.14 -13.45
CA ARG A 214 -1.32 2.98 -13.74
C ARG A 214 -1.64 1.65 -14.42
N ARG A 215 -0.78 1.17 -15.32
CA ARG A 215 -0.96 -0.12 -15.99
C ARG A 215 -0.79 -1.29 -15.03
N LEU A 216 0.28 -1.28 -14.23
CA LEU A 216 0.54 -2.32 -13.24
C LEU A 216 -0.57 -2.37 -12.17
N ALA A 217 -0.98 -1.21 -11.65
CA ALA A 217 -2.08 -1.12 -10.71
C ALA A 217 -3.41 -1.62 -11.30
N HIS A 218 -3.69 -1.31 -12.57
CA HIS A 218 -4.86 -1.81 -13.28
C HIS A 218 -4.85 -3.33 -13.40
N ILE A 219 -3.74 -3.92 -13.83
CA ILE A 219 -3.59 -5.38 -13.90
C ILE A 219 -3.78 -6.00 -12.51
N ARG A 220 -3.17 -5.42 -11.46
CA ARG A 220 -3.26 -5.92 -10.09
C ARG A 220 -4.69 -5.91 -9.54
N ILE A 221 -5.46 -4.86 -9.80
CA ILE A 221 -6.88 -4.79 -9.40
C ILE A 221 -7.66 -5.95 -10.04
N HIS A 222 -7.52 -6.14 -11.35
CA HIS A 222 -8.19 -7.23 -12.06
C HIS A 222 -7.71 -8.61 -11.59
N LEU A 223 -6.42 -8.77 -11.30
CA LEU A 223 -5.86 -10.00 -10.77
C LEU A 223 -6.47 -10.35 -9.42
N HIS A 224 -6.52 -9.43 -8.47
CA HIS A 224 -7.15 -9.64 -7.17
C HIS A 224 -8.65 -10.01 -7.28
N LEU A 225 -9.39 -9.31 -8.17
CA LEU A 225 -10.82 -9.59 -8.38
C LEU A 225 -11.06 -10.98 -8.98
N ASN A 226 -10.24 -11.43 -9.91
CA ASN A 226 -10.36 -12.75 -10.53
C ASN A 226 -9.87 -13.86 -9.59
N ALA A 227 -8.77 -13.64 -8.86
CA ALA A 227 -8.23 -14.58 -7.88
C ALA A 227 -9.09 -14.69 -6.61
N LYS A 228 -9.94 -13.69 -6.32
CA LYS A 228 -10.74 -13.55 -5.08
C LYS A 228 -9.87 -13.58 -3.81
N ARG A 229 -8.63 -13.13 -3.91
CA ARG A 229 -7.65 -12.97 -2.84
C ARG A 229 -6.58 -11.97 -3.24
N ALA A 230 -5.75 -11.54 -2.27
CA ALA A 230 -4.52 -10.81 -2.55
C ALA A 230 -3.56 -11.73 -3.32
N GLU A 231 -3.34 -11.44 -4.60
CA GLU A 231 -2.45 -12.20 -5.48
C GLU A 231 -1.62 -11.23 -6.32
N ASP A 232 -0.30 -11.31 -6.18
CA ASP A 232 0.61 -10.43 -6.90
C ASP A 232 1.32 -11.11 -8.06
N ARG A 233 1.22 -12.44 -8.17
CA ARG A 233 1.81 -13.23 -9.26
C ARG A 233 0.75 -13.48 -10.35
N LEU A 234 1.09 -13.14 -11.57
CA LEU A 234 0.23 -13.31 -12.74
C LEU A 234 0.25 -14.79 -13.19
N LEU A 235 -0.41 -15.67 -12.40
CA LEU A 235 -0.44 -17.13 -12.61
C LEU A 235 -1.07 -17.47 -13.96
N PHE A 236 -0.58 -18.52 -14.60
CA PHE A 236 -1.05 -18.99 -15.91
C PHE A 236 -2.57 -19.11 -15.99
N ASP A 237 -3.16 -19.77 -14.99
CA ASP A 237 -4.60 -20.04 -14.97
C ASP A 237 -5.44 -18.77 -14.83
N LEU A 238 -4.87 -17.67 -14.31
CA LEU A 238 -5.54 -16.40 -14.14
C LEU A 238 -5.35 -15.44 -15.31
N GLN A 239 -4.29 -15.62 -16.11
CA GLN A 239 -3.96 -14.69 -17.20
C GLN A 239 -5.11 -14.47 -18.19
N PRO A 240 -5.78 -15.52 -18.75
CA PRO A 240 -6.90 -15.31 -19.66
C PRO A 240 -8.07 -14.59 -19.01
N GLN A 241 -8.40 -14.93 -17.77
CA GLN A 241 -9.51 -14.32 -17.03
C GLN A 241 -9.24 -12.83 -16.73
N VAL A 242 -8.01 -12.51 -16.33
CA VAL A 242 -7.57 -11.13 -16.13
C VAL A 242 -7.63 -10.36 -17.46
N ALA A 243 -7.11 -10.92 -18.54
CA ALA A 243 -7.15 -10.33 -19.86
C ALA A 243 -8.58 -10.05 -20.34
N GLU A 244 -9.49 -11.02 -20.20
CA GLU A 244 -10.89 -10.87 -20.54
C GLU A 244 -11.57 -9.76 -19.72
N SER A 245 -11.33 -9.73 -18.41
CA SER A 245 -11.89 -8.71 -17.52
C SER A 245 -11.33 -7.30 -17.79
N MET A 246 -10.15 -7.21 -18.40
CA MET A 246 -9.54 -5.96 -18.90
C MET A 246 -10.04 -5.55 -20.29
N GLY A 247 -10.91 -6.34 -20.92
CA GLY A 247 -11.54 -6.03 -22.20
C GLY A 247 -10.85 -6.65 -23.44
N TYR A 248 -9.89 -7.56 -23.26
CA TYR A 248 -9.27 -8.30 -24.39
C TYR A 248 -10.18 -9.44 -24.88
N GLN A 249 -11.37 -9.08 -25.35
CA GLN A 249 -12.38 -10.04 -25.82
C GLN A 249 -12.17 -10.42 -27.30
N GLY A 250 -12.77 -11.55 -27.72
CA GLY A 250 -12.71 -12.01 -29.12
C GLY A 250 -11.40 -12.70 -29.50
N LEU A 251 -10.45 -12.83 -28.59
CA LEU A 251 -9.20 -13.57 -28.78
C LEU A 251 -9.32 -14.98 -28.18
N ASN A 252 -8.54 -15.94 -28.69
CA ASN A 252 -8.40 -17.21 -28.00
C ASN A 252 -7.57 -17.04 -26.70
N LEU A 253 -7.69 -17.99 -25.75
CA LEU A 253 -7.07 -17.90 -24.41
C LEU A 253 -5.57 -17.60 -24.48
N ARG A 254 -4.85 -18.23 -25.41
CA ARG A 254 -3.41 -18.00 -25.59
C ARG A 254 -3.11 -16.56 -25.98
N ARG A 255 -3.81 -16.02 -26.96
CA ARG A 255 -3.63 -14.63 -27.41
C ARG A 255 -4.03 -13.62 -26.35
N GLN A 256 -5.04 -13.92 -25.53
CA GLN A 256 -5.39 -13.10 -24.37
C GLN A 256 -4.24 -13.00 -23.39
N SER A 257 -3.62 -14.14 -23.02
CA SER A 257 -2.46 -14.17 -22.13
C SER A 257 -1.25 -13.45 -22.74
N GLU A 258 -0.96 -13.68 -24.02
CA GLU A 258 0.14 -13.01 -24.74
C GLU A 258 -0.04 -11.48 -24.76
N GLU A 259 -1.26 -10.99 -24.97
CA GLU A 259 -1.56 -9.56 -24.97
C GLU A 259 -1.45 -8.95 -23.57
N LEU A 260 -1.93 -9.63 -22.53
CA LEU A 260 -1.77 -9.21 -21.16
C LEU A 260 -0.30 -9.12 -20.76
N LEU A 261 0.51 -10.13 -21.07
CA LEU A 261 1.95 -10.13 -20.80
C LEU A 261 2.67 -9.02 -21.57
N ARG A 262 2.28 -8.79 -22.83
CA ARG A 262 2.81 -7.68 -23.65
C ARG A 262 2.55 -6.32 -22.97
N VAL A 263 1.36 -6.11 -22.44
CA VAL A 263 1.00 -4.87 -21.72
C VAL A 263 1.79 -4.76 -20.44
N PHE A 264 1.95 -5.85 -19.70
CA PHE A 264 2.76 -5.90 -18.49
C PHE A 264 4.22 -5.53 -18.78
N TYR A 265 4.88 -6.21 -19.75
CA TYR A 265 6.28 -5.97 -20.08
C TYR A 265 6.58 -4.59 -20.68
N ARG A 266 5.56 -3.90 -21.19
CA ARG A 266 5.69 -2.50 -21.61
C ARG A 266 5.48 -1.51 -20.46
N ALA A 267 5.06 -1.98 -19.31
CA ALA A 267 4.81 -1.13 -18.16
C ALA A 267 5.98 -1.09 -17.16
N ILE A 268 6.88 -2.10 -17.21
CA ILE A 268 8.06 -2.22 -16.34
C ILE A 268 9.35 -1.74 -16.98
#